data_008d728f42afbfb56b83c547a41bdcb7
#
_entry.id   008d728f42afbfb56b83c547a41bdcb7
#
_cell.length_a   1.000
_cell.length_b   1.000
_cell.length_c   1.000
_cell.angle_alpha   90.00
_cell.angle_beta   90.00
_cell.angle_gamma   90.00
#
_symmetry.space_group_name_H-M   'P 1'
#
loop_
_entity.id
_entity.type
_entity.pdbx_description
1 polymer ?
#
loop_
_entity_poly.entity_id
_entity_poly.type
_entity_poly.pdbx_seq_one_letter_code
_entity_poly.pdbx_strand_id
1 'polypeptide(L)'
;MNNNANAPQITLTPTQQRVLDHMLRFIDSSQQVFILTGYAGTGKTTMMNAFVAELAKRDVQHILMASTGRAAKILSNRTNCKATTIHSNIYTFNDFNRDIGKMAELLDKQQLMESDGQLLLQFAPVSIEPTKQKHIYIIDEASMISDEEDPNPTQALFGSGRVLHDLLTYDPSGKFLFVGDECQLPPIGQPFSPALSPQYFREKFNIEAIHYQLTQIMRQQSDNDIIVAANKIRQLYQNPPQVKWGKFPLRNRRNIRLYPTQPQLLNAYIRNIKANGFNAATLICDSNRLCLSLTNLIRPALGFNCPTLMVGELLLVTQNNCLSGLMNGDLVKVAQIGNRVRRAGLTFLEVEVEELFTHRVVKQLLIEDILYSALPNLKQYDQQAL
;
A
#
# COMPACT_ATOMS: atom_id res chain seq x y z
N MET A 1 17.88 -2.86 33.87
CA MET A 1 16.74 -3.27 34.73
C MET A 1 15.66 -3.79 33.79
N ASN A 2 15.39 -5.09 33.92
CA ASN A 2 14.51 -5.86 33.06
C ASN A 2 13.05 -5.42 33.20
N ASN A 3 12.49 -4.87 32.14
CA ASN A 3 11.03 -4.78 31.96
C ASN A 3 10.58 -5.70 30.78
N ASN A 4 10.80 -7.00 30.99
CA ASN A 4 10.12 -8.05 30.22
C ASN A 4 8.83 -8.45 30.97
N ALA A 5 7.84 -7.59 30.99
CA ALA A 5 6.54 -7.91 31.55
C ALA A 5 5.49 -7.91 30.44
N ASN A 6 5.00 -9.12 30.12
CA ASN A 6 3.74 -9.40 29.43
C ASN A 6 3.60 -8.95 27.96
N ALA A 7 4.37 -9.50 27.05
CA ALA A 7 3.87 -9.69 25.69
C ALA A 7 2.71 -10.71 25.78
N PRO A 8 1.51 -10.41 25.21
CA PRO A 8 0.41 -11.36 25.23
C PRO A 8 0.85 -12.65 24.55
N GLN A 9 0.73 -13.78 25.28
CA GLN A 9 1.11 -15.08 24.77
C GLN A 9 0.22 -15.41 23.58
N ILE A 10 0.81 -15.44 22.37
CA ILE A 10 0.09 -15.72 21.12
C ILE A 10 -0.31 -17.20 21.17
N THR A 11 -1.61 -17.45 21.31
CA THR A 11 -2.16 -18.80 21.23
C THR A 11 -2.46 -19.13 19.77
N LEU A 12 -1.68 -20.05 19.19
CA LEU A 12 -1.89 -20.53 17.84
C LEU A 12 -2.83 -21.75 17.82
N THR A 13 -3.64 -21.86 16.77
CA THR A 13 -4.38 -23.09 16.51
C THR A 13 -3.44 -24.20 16.06
N PRO A 14 -3.87 -25.49 16.13
CA PRO A 14 -3.06 -26.61 15.63
C PRO A 14 -2.64 -26.45 14.15
N THR A 15 -3.50 -25.85 13.33
CA THR A 15 -3.18 -25.56 11.92
C THR A 15 -2.12 -24.47 11.80
N GLN A 16 -2.26 -23.38 12.56
CA GLN A 16 -1.28 -22.29 12.59
C GLN A 16 0.06 -22.78 13.15
N GLN A 17 0.06 -23.62 14.19
CA GLN A 17 1.29 -24.19 14.73
C GLN A 17 2.03 -25.01 13.67
N ARG A 18 1.34 -25.86 12.92
CA ARG A 18 1.96 -26.62 11.81
C ARG A 18 2.56 -25.71 10.76
N VAL A 19 1.87 -24.64 10.39
CA VAL A 19 2.40 -23.66 9.41
C VAL A 19 3.65 -22.97 9.98
N LEU A 20 3.65 -22.58 11.25
CA LEU A 20 4.84 -22.00 11.91
C LEU A 20 6.01 -22.98 11.88
N ASP A 21 5.78 -24.27 12.17
CA ASP A 21 6.82 -25.29 12.13
C ASP A 21 7.41 -25.42 10.70
N HIS A 22 6.59 -25.32 9.65
CA HIS A 22 7.06 -25.30 8.27
C HIS A 22 7.84 -24.02 7.94
N MET A 23 7.41 -22.86 8.40
CA MET A 23 8.15 -21.61 8.24
C MET A 23 9.52 -21.67 8.92
N LEU A 24 9.61 -22.31 10.10
CA LEU A 24 10.87 -22.51 10.81
C LEU A 24 11.81 -23.48 10.08
N ARG A 25 11.28 -24.58 9.52
CA ARG A 25 12.07 -25.51 8.67
C ARG A 25 12.54 -24.86 7.38
N PHE A 26 11.77 -23.93 6.83
CA PHE A 26 12.13 -23.17 5.63
C PHE A 26 13.46 -22.43 5.81
N ILE A 27 13.78 -21.94 7.03
CA ILE A 27 15.01 -21.20 7.32
C ILE A 27 16.24 -22.02 6.89
N ASP A 28 16.25 -23.32 7.18
CA ASP A 28 17.38 -24.21 6.94
C ASP A 28 17.26 -25.00 5.62
N SER A 29 16.15 -24.84 4.90
CA SER A 29 15.90 -25.55 3.65
C SER A 29 16.73 -25.00 2.48
N SER A 30 16.69 -25.68 1.34
CA SER A 30 17.28 -25.18 0.07
C SER A 30 16.37 -24.19 -0.67
N GLN A 31 15.06 -24.17 -0.36
CA GLN A 31 14.11 -23.27 -1.03
C GLN A 31 14.38 -21.82 -0.65
N GLN A 32 14.25 -20.94 -1.62
CA GLN A 32 14.46 -19.50 -1.46
C GLN A 32 13.17 -18.76 -1.11
N VAL A 33 12.01 -19.28 -1.52
CA VAL A 33 10.72 -18.60 -1.44
C VAL A 33 9.72 -19.42 -0.64
N PHE A 34 9.05 -18.76 0.31
CA PHE A 34 7.90 -19.26 1.03
C PHE A 34 6.73 -18.28 0.84
N ILE A 35 5.58 -18.77 0.45
CA ILE A 35 4.35 -17.99 0.23
C ILE A 35 3.32 -18.39 1.27
N LEU A 36 2.87 -17.43 2.07
CA LEU A 36 1.81 -17.60 3.04
C LEU A 36 0.59 -16.79 2.58
N THR A 37 -0.38 -17.46 2.01
CA THR A 37 -1.64 -16.82 1.64
C THR A 37 -2.71 -17.05 2.68
N GLY A 38 -3.70 -16.18 2.68
CA GLY A 38 -4.85 -16.31 3.57
C GLY A 38 -5.75 -15.11 3.51
N TYR A 39 -6.98 -15.32 3.85
CA TYR A 39 -8.02 -14.30 3.79
C TYR A 39 -7.94 -13.31 4.96
N ALA A 40 -8.68 -12.21 4.85
CA ALA A 40 -8.84 -11.29 5.97
C ALA A 40 -9.39 -12.05 7.21
N GLY A 41 -8.70 -11.92 8.34
CA GLY A 41 -9.11 -12.58 9.59
C GLY A 41 -8.66 -14.03 9.77
N THR A 42 -7.84 -14.60 8.87
CA THR A 42 -7.29 -15.96 9.02
C THR A 42 -6.04 -16.02 9.93
N GLY A 43 -5.54 -14.85 10.39
CA GLY A 43 -4.42 -14.79 11.31
C GLY A 43 -3.05 -14.65 10.66
N LYS A 44 -2.92 -14.19 9.41
CA LYS A 44 -1.64 -13.92 8.75
C LYS A 44 -0.70 -13.09 9.63
N THR A 45 -1.19 -11.97 10.16
CA THR A 45 -0.40 -11.10 11.05
C THR A 45 0.02 -11.81 12.34
N THR A 46 -0.86 -12.64 12.91
CA THR A 46 -0.54 -13.47 14.08
C THR A 46 0.59 -14.44 13.76
N MET A 47 0.56 -15.05 12.58
CA MET A 47 1.62 -15.95 12.10
C MET A 47 2.94 -15.21 11.90
N MET A 48 2.92 -14.03 11.29
CA MET A 48 4.13 -13.18 11.16
C MET A 48 4.72 -12.84 12.52
N ASN A 49 3.89 -12.41 13.48
CA ASN A 49 4.35 -12.09 14.83
C ASN A 49 4.97 -13.30 15.53
N ALA A 50 4.33 -14.47 15.42
CA ALA A 50 4.87 -15.70 15.99
C ALA A 50 6.21 -16.09 15.35
N PHE A 51 6.31 -15.96 14.03
CA PHE A 51 7.53 -16.27 13.28
C PHE A 51 8.66 -15.29 13.65
N VAL A 52 8.41 -13.98 13.68
CA VAL A 52 9.37 -12.96 14.09
C VAL A 52 9.88 -13.23 15.53
N ALA A 53 8.98 -13.60 16.46
CA ALA A 53 9.37 -13.94 17.82
C ALA A 53 10.28 -15.17 17.87
N GLU A 54 10.05 -16.19 17.04
CA GLU A 54 10.91 -17.36 16.96
C GLU A 54 12.26 -17.06 16.30
N LEU A 55 12.29 -16.21 15.27
CA LEU A 55 13.55 -15.74 14.66
C LEU A 55 14.42 -14.99 15.68
N ALA A 56 13.81 -14.11 16.47
CA ALA A 56 14.51 -13.38 17.53
C ALA A 56 15.10 -14.30 18.60
N LYS A 57 14.38 -15.35 19.02
CA LYS A 57 14.89 -16.37 19.95
C LYS A 57 16.09 -17.15 19.42
N ARG A 58 16.17 -17.30 18.10
CA ARG A 58 17.24 -18.04 17.40
C ARG A 58 18.38 -17.15 16.93
N ASP A 59 18.32 -15.84 17.22
CA ASP A 59 19.26 -14.83 16.74
C ASP A 59 19.39 -14.82 15.20
N VAL A 60 18.28 -15.08 14.49
CA VAL A 60 18.24 -15.05 13.03
C VAL A 60 17.90 -13.65 12.55
N GLN A 61 18.78 -13.09 11.73
CA GLN A 61 18.60 -11.75 11.14
C GLN A 61 17.40 -11.74 10.18
N HIS A 62 16.50 -10.79 10.37
CA HIS A 62 15.30 -10.66 9.54
C HIS A 62 14.97 -9.20 9.26
N ILE A 63 14.35 -8.96 8.13
CA ILE A 63 13.98 -7.64 7.63
C ILE A 63 12.48 -7.67 7.28
N LEU A 64 11.72 -6.77 7.90
CA LEU A 64 10.29 -6.63 7.64
C LEU A 64 10.06 -5.58 6.57
N MET A 65 9.33 -5.95 5.53
CA MET A 65 8.98 -5.09 4.41
C MET A 65 7.49 -5.12 4.12
N ALA A 66 6.99 -4.07 3.47
CA ALA A 66 5.65 -4.04 2.91
C ALA A 66 5.63 -3.32 1.56
N SER A 67 4.60 -3.56 0.75
CA SER A 67 4.42 -2.92 -0.55
C SER A 67 4.19 -1.40 -0.46
N THR A 68 3.59 -0.92 0.64
CA THR A 68 3.28 0.50 0.83
C THR A 68 3.79 1.02 2.17
N GLY A 69 4.02 2.36 2.26
CA GLY A 69 4.47 3.00 3.51
C GLY A 69 3.47 2.82 4.65
N ARG A 70 2.17 2.90 4.37
CA ARG A 70 1.11 2.66 5.37
C ARG A 70 1.12 1.22 5.88
N ALA A 71 1.27 0.24 4.98
CA ALA A 71 1.37 -1.16 5.38
C ALA A 71 2.62 -1.40 6.24
N ALA A 72 3.76 -0.81 5.88
CA ALA A 72 4.99 -0.87 6.67
C ALA A 72 4.80 -0.27 8.07
N LYS A 73 4.14 0.88 8.19
CA LYS A 73 3.82 1.52 9.50
C LYS A 73 2.92 0.61 10.36
N ILE A 74 1.88 0.02 9.75
CA ILE A 74 0.99 -0.93 10.44
C ILE A 74 1.76 -2.19 10.87
N LEU A 75 2.59 -2.73 9.98
CA LEU A 75 3.42 -3.90 10.27
C LEU A 75 4.39 -3.63 11.44
N SER A 76 5.08 -2.47 11.43
CA SER A 76 5.95 -2.04 12.52
C SER A 76 5.21 -1.99 13.87
N ASN A 77 4.03 -1.39 13.89
CA ASN A 77 3.23 -1.26 15.11
C ASN A 77 2.74 -2.62 15.64
N ARG A 78 2.44 -3.56 14.75
CA ARG A 78 1.92 -4.88 15.12
C ARG A 78 2.99 -5.85 15.57
N THR A 79 4.17 -5.77 14.96
CA THR A 79 5.30 -6.66 15.26
C THR A 79 6.22 -6.10 16.36
N ASN A 80 6.06 -4.82 16.68
CA ASN A 80 6.98 -4.04 17.51
C ASN A 80 8.44 -4.07 16.97
N CYS A 81 8.60 -4.30 15.67
CA CYS A 81 9.87 -4.31 14.96
C CYS A 81 9.80 -3.27 13.82
N LYS A 82 10.96 -2.69 13.50
CA LYS A 82 11.02 -1.73 12.39
C LYS A 82 10.70 -2.44 11.07
N ALA A 83 9.67 -1.97 10.37
CA ALA A 83 9.35 -2.38 9.01
C ALA A 83 9.46 -1.16 8.07
N THR A 84 9.83 -1.42 6.82
CA THR A 84 10.05 -0.39 5.80
C THR A 84 9.35 -0.80 4.50
N THR A 85 9.33 0.09 3.49
CA THR A 85 8.82 -0.32 2.18
C THR A 85 9.88 -1.14 1.42
N ILE A 86 9.44 -2.00 0.51
CA ILE A 86 10.35 -2.72 -0.39
C ILE A 86 11.28 -1.72 -1.08
N HIS A 87 10.72 -0.68 -1.70
CA HIS A 87 11.48 0.34 -2.42
C HIS A 87 12.58 1.00 -1.57
N SER A 88 12.31 1.32 -0.31
CA SER A 88 13.30 1.94 0.57
C SER A 88 14.43 1.02 1.01
N ASN A 89 14.27 -0.30 0.86
CA ASN A 89 15.32 -1.28 1.17
C ASN A 89 16.18 -1.61 -0.03
N ILE A 90 15.57 -1.81 -1.21
CA ILE A 90 16.27 -2.38 -2.36
C ILE A 90 16.75 -1.33 -3.36
N TYR A 91 16.34 -0.06 -3.22
CA TYR A 91 16.76 1.00 -4.12
C TYR A 91 17.43 2.15 -3.38
N THR A 92 18.43 2.74 -4.03
CA THR A 92 19.07 3.99 -3.62
C THR A 92 19.01 5.01 -4.74
N PHE A 93 18.91 6.29 -4.38
CA PHE A 93 18.97 7.34 -5.38
C PHE A 93 20.33 7.31 -6.08
N ASN A 94 20.32 7.24 -7.40
CA ASN A 94 21.52 7.18 -8.23
C ASN A 94 21.81 8.52 -8.92
N ASP A 95 20.82 9.01 -9.70
CA ASP A 95 20.99 10.23 -10.50
C ASP A 95 19.64 10.75 -10.98
N PHE A 96 19.67 11.96 -11.55
CA PHE A 96 18.62 12.41 -12.45
C PHE A 96 18.89 11.84 -13.85
N ASN A 97 17.84 11.61 -14.63
CA ASN A 97 17.98 11.14 -16.00
C ASN A 97 19.05 11.98 -16.73
N ARG A 98 20.14 11.35 -17.19
CA ARG A 98 21.34 12.01 -17.74
C ARG A 98 21.12 12.77 -19.05
N ASP A 99 19.92 12.79 -19.59
CA ASP A 99 19.60 13.52 -20.80
C ASP A 99 19.45 15.05 -20.63
N ILE A 100 19.76 15.61 -19.43
CA ILE A 100 19.77 17.06 -19.21
C ILE A 100 20.64 17.78 -20.23
N GLY A 101 21.80 17.20 -20.60
CA GLY A 101 22.67 17.76 -21.63
C GLY A 101 22.05 17.74 -23.02
N LYS A 102 21.39 16.64 -23.39
CA LYS A 102 20.66 16.54 -24.67
C LYS A 102 19.39 17.39 -24.64
N MET A 103 18.74 17.53 -23.49
CA MET A 103 17.59 18.42 -23.31
C MET A 103 17.96 19.88 -23.51
N ALA A 104 19.11 20.33 -22.97
CA ALA A 104 19.59 21.68 -23.19
C ALA A 104 19.87 21.98 -24.68
N GLU A 105 20.44 21.00 -25.41
CA GLU A 105 20.65 21.11 -26.86
C GLU A 105 19.35 21.06 -27.67
N LEU A 106 18.33 20.32 -27.21
CA LEU A 106 17.01 20.22 -27.87
C LEU A 106 16.13 21.42 -27.57
N LEU A 107 16.22 22.01 -26.37
CA LEU A 107 15.58 23.27 -25.99
C LEU A 107 16.04 24.42 -26.90
N ASP A 108 17.35 24.46 -27.20
CA ASP A 108 17.91 25.45 -28.10
C ASP A 108 17.44 25.31 -29.57
N LYS A 109 16.95 24.13 -29.95
CA LYS A 109 16.49 23.81 -31.30
C LYS A 109 14.97 23.88 -31.50
N GLN A 110 14.19 24.31 -30.50
CA GLN A 110 12.70 24.36 -30.53
C GLN A 110 12.00 23.07 -31.05
N GLN A 111 12.62 21.90 -30.91
CA GLN A 111 12.16 20.63 -31.46
C GLN A 111 11.62 19.66 -30.40
N LEU A 112 11.24 20.13 -29.22
CA LEU A 112 10.68 19.27 -28.18
C LEU A 112 9.22 18.90 -28.50
N MET A 113 9.00 17.67 -28.89
CA MET A 113 7.67 17.06 -28.74
C MET A 113 7.40 16.77 -27.25
N GLU A 114 6.14 16.84 -26.86
CA GLU A 114 5.67 16.83 -25.44
C GLU A 114 6.10 15.64 -24.60
N SER A 115 6.76 14.62 -25.14
CA SER A 115 7.17 13.40 -24.42
C SER A 115 8.65 13.32 -24.01
N ASP A 116 9.55 14.17 -24.55
CA ASP A 116 10.99 13.91 -24.47
C ASP A 116 11.73 14.67 -23.36
N GLY A 117 11.04 15.40 -22.52
CA GLY A 117 11.65 16.33 -21.56
C GLY A 117 11.37 16.05 -20.07
N GLN A 118 10.92 14.87 -19.69
CA GLN A 118 10.60 14.59 -18.29
C GLN A 118 11.85 14.29 -17.46
N LEU A 119 12.11 15.10 -16.43
CA LEU A 119 13.12 14.82 -15.42
C LEU A 119 12.62 13.66 -14.53
N LEU A 120 13.19 12.48 -14.74
CA LEU A 120 12.90 11.30 -13.94
C LEU A 120 13.99 11.08 -12.90
N LEU A 121 13.57 10.86 -11.65
CA LEU A 121 14.47 10.37 -10.61
C LEU A 121 14.85 8.93 -10.92
N GLN A 122 16.14 8.64 -11.01
CA GLN A 122 16.64 7.28 -11.20
C GLN A 122 17.12 6.70 -9.88
N PHE A 123 16.55 5.55 -9.53
CA PHE A 123 16.93 4.77 -8.37
C PHE A 123 17.56 3.46 -8.83
N ALA A 124 18.80 3.23 -8.43
CA ALA A 124 19.50 1.99 -8.73
C ALA A 124 19.21 0.93 -7.67
N PRO A 125 19.15 -0.37 -8.04
CA PRO A 125 19.12 -1.44 -7.09
C PRO A 125 20.37 -1.42 -6.21
N VAL A 126 20.19 -1.61 -4.90
CA VAL A 126 21.30 -1.89 -3.99
C VAL A 126 21.60 -3.37 -4.10
N SER A 127 22.87 -3.74 -4.25
CA SER A 127 23.30 -5.14 -4.20
C SER A 127 23.89 -5.44 -2.82
N ILE A 128 23.41 -6.51 -2.20
CA ILE A 128 24.05 -7.04 -0.99
C ILE A 128 25.11 -8.05 -1.45
N GLU A 129 26.33 -7.87 -0.95
CA GLU A 129 27.36 -8.89 -1.14
C GLU A 129 26.93 -10.19 -0.46
N PRO A 130 27.12 -11.35 -1.11
CA PRO A 130 26.76 -12.64 -0.51
C PRO A 130 27.48 -12.82 0.82
N THR A 131 26.75 -12.77 1.91
CA THR A 131 27.25 -13.03 3.25
C THR A 131 27.05 -14.51 3.60
N LYS A 132 27.88 -15.02 4.54
CA LYS A 132 27.68 -16.36 5.07
C LYS A 132 26.38 -16.48 5.88
N GLN A 133 25.83 -15.36 6.33
CA GLN A 133 24.61 -15.29 7.11
C GLN A 133 23.42 -15.01 6.19
N LYS A 134 22.48 -15.94 6.16
CA LYS A 134 21.26 -15.80 5.34
C LYS A 134 20.32 -14.78 6.00
N HIS A 135 19.89 -13.79 5.24
CA HIS A 135 18.85 -12.87 5.67
C HIS A 135 17.47 -13.44 5.36
N ILE A 136 16.53 -13.21 6.26
CA ILE A 136 15.12 -13.54 6.05
C ILE A 136 14.34 -12.26 5.80
N TYR A 137 13.75 -12.16 4.63
CA TYR A 137 12.90 -11.05 4.23
C TYR A 137 11.44 -11.45 4.40
N ILE A 138 10.71 -10.73 5.23
CA ILE A 138 9.28 -10.95 5.47
C ILE A 138 8.52 -9.81 4.84
N ILE A 139 7.75 -10.11 3.81
CA ILE A 139 7.08 -9.13 2.96
C ILE A 139 5.57 -9.25 3.15
N ASP A 140 4.94 -8.25 3.79
CA ASP A 140 3.49 -8.18 3.97
C ASP A 140 2.82 -7.43 2.81
N GLU A 141 1.52 -7.67 2.62
CA GLU A 141 0.71 -7.14 1.52
C GLU A 141 1.34 -7.43 0.14
N ALA A 142 1.88 -8.64 -0.02
CA ALA A 142 2.61 -9.05 -1.21
C ALA A 142 1.74 -9.13 -2.48
N SER A 143 0.41 -9.09 -2.36
CA SER A 143 -0.51 -9.07 -3.50
C SER A 143 -0.27 -7.92 -4.48
N MET A 144 0.30 -6.81 -4.01
CA MET A 144 0.52 -5.60 -4.81
C MET A 144 1.91 -5.50 -5.44
N ILE A 145 2.76 -6.51 -5.29
CA ILE A 145 4.12 -6.50 -5.85
C ILE A 145 4.07 -6.83 -7.34
N SER A 146 4.47 -5.85 -8.17
CA SER A 146 4.52 -6.00 -9.63
C SER A 146 5.80 -6.69 -10.09
N ASP A 147 5.71 -7.42 -11.21
CA ASP A 147 6.85 -7.92 -11.98
C ASP A 147 6.80 -7.48 -13.44
N GLU A 148 6.06 -6.43 -13.73
CA GLU A 148 6.01 -5.77 -15.04
C GLU A 148 6.58 -4.37 -14.94
N GLU A 149 7.27 -3.94 -15.98
CA GLU A 149 7.77 -2.57 -16.10
C GLU A 149 6.60 -1.59 -16.20
N ASP A 150 6.72 -0.43 -15.54
CA ASP A 150 5.80 0.66 -15.77
C ASP A 150 6.09 1.27 -17.14
N PRO A 151 5.18 1.15 -18.11
CA PRO A 151 5.41 1.66 -19.46
C PRO A 151 5.48 3.20 -19.52
N ASN A 152 4.98 3.89 -18.49
CA ASN A 152 4.94 5.35 -18.43
C ASN A 152 5.27 5.85 -17.01
N PRO A 153 6.52 5.71 -16.56
CA PRO A 153 6.91 6.21 -15.26
C PRO A 153 6.81 7.74 -15.23
N THR A 154 5.96 8.26 -14.33
CA THR A 154 5.66 9.70 -14.27
C THR A 154 6.61 10.49 -13.37
N GLN A 155 7.35 9.85 -12.47
CA GLN A 155 8.15 10.56 -11.46
C GLN A 155 9.51 9.93 -11.18
N ALA A 156 9.58 8.60 -11.17
CA ALA A 156 10.81 7.89 -10.82
C ALA A 156 10.91 6.54 -11.55
N LEU A 157 12.12 6.19 -11.92
CA LEU A 157 12.47 4.87 -12.41
C LEU A 157 13.18 4.12 -11.29
N PHE A 158 12.66 2.95 -10.96
CA PHE A 158 13.23 2.07 -9.93
C PHE A 158 13.83 0.82 -10.58
N GLY A 159 15.15 0.71 -10.53
CA GLY A 159 15.87 -0.45 -11.01
C GLY A 159 15.46 -0.89 -12.41
N SER A 160 15.06 -2.15 -12.55
CA SER A 160 14.55 -2.72 -13.80
C SER A 160 13.09 -2.34 -14.11
N GLY A 161 12.39 -1.63 -13.19
CA GLY A 161 10.95 -1.42 -13.23
C GLY A 161 10.13 -2.61 -12.72
N ARG A 162 10.77 -3.77 -12.51
CA ARG A 162 10.15 -5.04 -12.10
C ARG A 162 10.47 -5.33 -10.64
N VAL A 163 9.63 -4.84 -9.73
CA VAL A 163 9.91 -4.85 -8.28
C VAL A 163 10.15 -6.27 -7.74
N LEU A 164 9.39 -7.28 -8.19
CA LEU A 164 9.59 -8.66 -7.75
C LEU A 164 10.95 -9.21 -8.22
N HIS A 165 11.29 -8.98 -9.48
CA HIS A 165 12.60 -9.36 -10.03
C HIS A 165 13.75 -8.70 -9.25
N ASP A 166 13.67 -7.38 -9.04
CA ASP A 166 14.71 -6.63 -8.35
C ASP A 166 14.84 -7.07 -6.88
N LEU A 167 13.73 -7.40 -6.22
CA LEU A 167 13.73 -7.91 -4.85
C LEU A 167 14.45 -9.27 -4.74
N LEU A 168 14.23 -10.19 -5.69
CA LEU A 168 14.89 -11.50 -5.70
C LEU A 168 16.37 -11.41 -6.05
N THR A 169 16.76 -10.42 -6.87
CA THR A 169 18.16 -10.19 -7.26
C THR A 169 18.92 -9.35 -6.24
N TYR A 170 18.23 -8.62 -5.37
CA TYR A 170 18.81 -7.81 -4.30
C TYR A 170 19.68 -8.64 -3.33
N ASP A 171 19.21 -9.82 -2.93
CA ASP A 171 19.97 -10.78 -2.14
C ASP A 171 19.74 -12.20 -2.69
N PRO A 172 20.59 -12.67 -3.62
CA PRO A 172 20.45 -14.01 -4.21
C PRO A 172 20.58 -15.14 -3.20
N SER A 173 21.20 -14.89 -2.03
CA SER A 173 21.33 -15.87 -0.93
C SER A 173 20.20 -15.75 0.10
N GLY A 174 19.41 -14.71 0.03
CA GLY A 174 18.32 -14.39 0.94
C GLY A 174 17.14 -15.36 0.82
N LYS A 175 16.35 -15.39 1.88
CA LYS A 175 15.09 -16.15 1.94
C LYS A 175 13.92 -15.20 2.03
N PHE A 176 12.93 -15.38 1.18
CA PHE A 176 11.79 -14.49 1.03
C PHE A 176 10.50 -15.15 1.49
N LEU A 177 9.86 -14.59 2.50
CA LEU A 177 8.53 -14.97 2.95
C LEU A 177 7.53 -13.92 2.45
N PHE A 178 6.76 -14.26 1.43
CA PHE A 178 5.68 -13.43 0.91
C PHE A 178 4.38 -13.74 1.64
N VAL A 179 3.75 -12.71 2.22
CA VAL A 179 2.49 -12.84 2.94
C VAL A 179 1.44 -11.96 2.28
N GLY A 180 0.26 -12.54 1.97
CA GLY A 180 -0.77 -11.78 1.28
C GLY A 180 -2.12 -12.50 1.17
N ASP A 181 -3.01 -11.90 0.39
CA ASP A 181 -4.34 -12.44 0.08
C ASP A 181 -4.55 -12.42 -1.44
N GLU A 182 -4.66 -13.58 -2.06
CA GLU A 182 -4.85 -13.74 -3.51
C GLU A 182 -6.17 -13.13 -4.03
N CYS A 183 -7.11 -12.86 -3.12
CA CYS A 183 -8.39 -12.24 -3.46
C CYS A 183 -8.40 -10.71 -3.24
N GLN A 184 -7.28 -10.12 -2.81
CA GLN A 184 -7.08 -8.69 -2.81
C GLN A 184 -6.65 -8.19 -4.19
N LEU A 185 -6.63 -6.86 -4.37
CA LEU A 185 -6.26 -6.27 -5.65
C LEU A 185 -4.83 -6.67 -6.04
N PRO A 186 -4.65 -7.17 -7.26
CA PRO A 186 -3.33 -7.40 -7.83
C PRO A 186 -2.65 -6.07 -8.17
N PRO A 187 -1.39 -6.07 -8.61
CA PRO A 187 -0.72 -4.88 -9.11
C PRO A 187 -1.51 -4.24 -10.26
N ILE A 188 -1.40 -2.93 -10.41
CA ILE A 188 -2.10 -2.19 -11.46
C ILE A 188 -1.72 -2.76 -12.83
N GLY A 189 -2.74 -3.02 -13.66
CA GLY A 189 -2.56 -3.59 -15.00
C GLY A 189 -2.37 -5.10 -15.05
N GLN A 190 -2.19 -5.78 -13.93
CA GLN A 190 -1.98 -7.23 -13.89
C GLN A 190 -3.25 -8.00 -13.49
N PRO A 191 -3.53 -9.15 -14.10
CA PRO A 191 -4.72 -9.93 -13.82
C PRO A 191 -4.62 -10.78 -12.52
N PHE A 192 -3.42 -10.94 -11.97
CA PHE A 192 -3.14 -11.71 -10.75
C PHE A 192 -1.92 -11.14 -10.00
N SER A 193 -1.66 -11.67 -8.82
CA SER A 193 -0.53 -11.27 -7.95
C SER A 193 0.68 -12.18 -8.17
N PRO A 194 1.71 -11.77 -8.92
CA PRO A 194 2.87 -12.64 -9.25
C PRO A 194 3.62 -13.11 -8.00
N ALA A 195 3.78 -12.27 -6.99
CA ALA A 195 4.48 -12.60 -5.75
C ALA A 195 3.74 -13.63 -4.87
N LEU A 196 2.48 -13.94 -5.16
CA LEU A 196 1.69 -14.96 -4.46
C LEU A 196 1.45 -16.22 -5.28
N SER A 197 2.02 -16.32 -6.50
CA SER A 197 1.81 -17.43 -7.41
C SER A 197 3.03 -18.37 -7.47
N PRO A 198 2.97 -19.59 -6.87
CA PRO A 198 4.05 -20.56 -6.98
C PRO A 198 4.38 -20.93 -8.44
N GLN A 199 3.35 -21.00 -9.29
CA GLN A 199 3.53 -21.27 -10.71
C GLN A 199 4.37 -20.17 -11.38
N TYR A 200 4.11 -18.89 -11.06
CA TYR A 200 4.86 -17.78 -11.61
C TYR A 200 6.35 -17.84 -11.22
N PHE A 201 6.66 -18.15 -9.95
CA PHE A 201 8.04 -18.33 -9.49
C PHE A 201 8.75 -19.45 -10.24
N ARG A 202 8.08 -20.57 -10.48
CA ARG A 202 8.65 -21.69 -11.25
C ARG A 202 8.91 -21.31 -12.71
N GLU A 203 7.93 -20.68 -13.37
CA GLU A 203 8.00 -20.38 -14.81
C GLU A 203 8.94 -19.22 -15.14
N LYS A 204 8.97 -18.17 -14.29
CA LYS A 204 9.72 -16.94 -14.58
C LYS A 204 11.09 -16.90 -13.93
N PHE A 205 11.25 -17.52 -12.78
CA PHE A 205 12.49 -17.44 -11.98
C PHE A 205 13.16 -18.81 -11.79
N ASN A 206 12.53 -19.90 -12.22
CA ASN A 206 12.97 -21.26 -11.96
C ASN A 206 13.15 -21.55 -10.45
N ILE A 207 12.28 -20.96 -9.63
CA ILE A 207 12.28 -21.11 -8.16
C ILE A 207 11.09 -21.95 -7.75
N GLU A 208 11.36 -23.05 -7.02
CA GLU A 208 10.32 -23.82 -6.35
C GLU A 208 9.96 -23.14 -5.02
N ALA A 209 8.74 -22.60 -4.97
CA ALA A 209 8.22 -21.93 -3.78
C ALA A 209 7.41 -22.89 -2.91
N ILE A 210 7.63 -22.81 -1.58
CA ILE A 210 6.75 -23.46 -0.61
C ILE A 210 5.49 -22.60 -0.47
N HIS A 211 4.31 -23.18 -0.55
CA HIS A 211 3.05 -22.46 -0.41
C HIS A 211 2.15 -23.07 0.67
N TYR A 212 1.66 -22.21 1.55
CA TYR A 212 0.63 -22.54 2.53
C TYR A 212 -0.50 -21.52 2.52
N GLN A 213 -1.73 -22.02 2.59
CA GLN A 213 -2.92 -21.20 2.63
C GLN A 213 -3.62 -21.33 3.99
N LEU A 214 -3.83 -20.20 4.67
CA LEU A 214 -4.67 -20.13 5.87
C LEU A 214 -6.13 -19.93 5.46
N THR A 215 -6.93 -20.97 5.64
CA THR A 215 -8.36 -20.95 5.25
C THR A 215 -9.31 -20.75 6.43
N GLN A 216 -8.86 -21.06 7.65
CA GLN A 216 -9.69 -20.96 8.85
C GLN A 216 -9.79 -19.51 9.34
N ILE A 217 -11.00 -18.98 9.40
CA ILE A 217 -11.26 -17.64 9.95
C ILE A 217 -11.20 -17.72 11.47
N MET A 218 -10.27 -16.95 12.08
CA MET A 218 -9.98 -16.99 13.52
C MET A 218 -10.74 -15.95 14.33
N ARG A 219 -11.35 -14.95 13.69
CA ARG A 219 -12.13 -13.94 14.41
C ARG A 219 -13.43 -14.56 14.90
N GLN A 220 -13.74 -14.42 16.18
CA GLN A 220 -14.98 -14.83 16.87
C GLN A 220 -16.25 -14.17 16.32
N GLN A 221 -16.21 -13.62 15.13
CA GLN A 221 -17.31 -12.93 14.45
C GLN A 221 -17.94 -13.84 13.38
N SER A 222 -18.17 -15.12 13.71
CA SER A 222 -18.94 -16.02 12.83
C SER A 222 -20.30 -15.46 12.43
N ASP A 223 -20.87 -14.55 13.23
CA ASP A 223 -22.14 -13.89 12.99
C ASP A 223 -22.05 -12.56 12.21
N ASN A 224 -20.84 -12.15 11.77
CA ASN A 224 -20.72 -10.93 10.99
C ASN A 224 -21.06 -11.17 9.51
N ASP A 225 -22.20 -10.68 9.12
CA ASP A 225 -22.75 -10.75 7.76
C ASP A 225 -21.78 -10.26 6.68
N ILE A 226 -20.90 -9.31 7.01
CA ILE A 226 -19.90 -8.77 6.08
C ILE A 226 -18.88 -9.87 5.72
N ILE A 227 -18.40 -10.61 6.71
CA ILE A 227 -17.46 -11.72 6.50
C ILE A 227 -18.11 -12.83 5.67
N VAL A 228 -19.37 -13.17 5.99
CA VAL A 228 -20.14 -14.17 5.23
C VAL A 228 -20.33 -13.74 3.77
N ALA A 229 -20.66 -12.47 3.54
CA ALA A 229 -20.80 -11.92 2.19
C ALA A 229 -19.48 -11.91 1.44
N ALA A 230 -18.39 -11.48 2.08
CA ALA A 230 -17.05 -11.47 1.51
C ALA A 230 -16.59 -12.88 1.10
N ASN A 231 -16.83 -13.89 1.93
CA ASN A 231 -16.51 -15.28 1.59
C ASN A 231 -17.29 -15.81 0.38
N LYS A 232 -18.57 -15.42 0.25
CA LYS A 232 -19.36 -15.79 -0.92
C LYS A 232 -18.89 -15.09 -2.19
N ILE A 233 -18.51 -13.82 -2.11
CA ILE A 233 -17.91 -13.09 -3.25
C ILE A 233 -16.61 -13.77 -3.67
N ARG A 234 -15.77 -14.16 -2.70
CA ARG A 234 -14.52 -14.89 -2.95
C ARG A 234 -14.74 -16.21 -3.65
N GLN A 235 -15.74 -17.00 -3.22
CA GLN A 235 -16.10 -18.23 -3.89
C GLN A 235 -16.51 -18.00 -5.35
N LEU A 236 -17.23 -16.91 -5.63
CA LEU A 236 -17.58 -16.50 -6.99
C LEU A 236 -16.35 -16.06 -7.81
N TYR A 237 -15.35 -15.48 -7.17
CA TYR A 237 -14.08 -15.11 -7.82
C TYR A 237 -13.23 -16.34 -8.15
N GLN A 238 -13.07 -17.27 -7.22
CA GLN A 238 -12.29 -18.48 -7.40
C GLN A 238 -12.96 -19.48 -8.34
N ASN A 239 -14.29 -19.53 -8.35
CA ASN A 239 -15.10 -20.40 -9.19
C ASN A 239 -16.17 -19.56 -9.90
N PRO A 240 -15.78 -18.83 -10.97
CA PRO A 240 -16.69 -17.96 -11.68
C PRO A 240 -17.88 -18.76 -12.23
N PRO A 241 -19.13 -18.28 -12.03
CA PRO A 241 -20.28 -18.97 -12.58
C PRO A 241 -20.29 -18.89 -14.09
N GLN A 242 -20.74 -19.94 -14.75
CA GLN A 242 -20.84 -20.01 -16.23
C GLN A 242 -21.85 -19.00 -16.79
N VAL A 243 -22.72 -18.43 -15.95
CA VAL A 243 -23.70 -17.42 -16.37
C VAL A 243 -23.11 -16.02 -16.29
N LYS A 244 -23.37 -15.20 -17.31
CA LYS A 244 -22.85 -13.82 -17.44
C LYS A 244 -23.22 -12.90 -16.28
N TRP A 245 -24.30 -13.17 -15.55
CA TRP A 245 -24.85 -12.34 -14.48
C TRP A 245 -24.99 -13.14 -13.18
N GLY A 246 -24.07 -12.97 -12.26
CA GLY A 246 -24.17 -13.47 -10.91
C GLY A 246 -24.92 -12.50 -9.99
N LYS A 247 -25.66 -13.03 -9.02
CA LYS A 247 -26.24 -12.23 -7.93
C LYS A 247 -25.18 -12.06 -6.85
N PHE A 248 -24.75 -10.82 -6.60
CA PHE A 248 -23.90 -10.55 -5.46
C PHE A 248 -24.65 -10.85 -4.14
N PRO A 249 -24.01 -11.54 -3.18
CA PRO A 249 -24.62 -12.02 -1.95
C PRO A 249 -24.75 -10.93 -0.87
N LEU A 250 -25.13 -9.71 -1.24
CA LEU A 250 -25.18 -8.53 -0.37
C LEU A 250 -26.57 -8.25 0.23
N ARG A 251 -27.64 -8.82 -0.35
CA ARG A 251 -29.02 -8.59 0.12
C ARG A 251 -29.34 -9.38 1.38
N ASN A 252 -30.27 -8.87 2.17
CA ASN A 252 -30.79 -9.49 3.39
C ASN A 252 -29.71 -9.77 4.44
N ARG A 253 -28.82 -8.78 4.63
CA ARG A 253 -27.75 -8.80 5.61
C ARG A 253 -27.96 -7.74 6.69
N ARG A 254 -27.70 -8.09 7.94
CA ARG A 254 -27.88 -7.18 9.09
C ARG A 254 -26.91 -6.00 9.04
N ASN A 255 -25.63 -6.27 8.67
CA ASN A 255 -24.55 -5.28 8.69
C ASN A 255 -24.23 -4.71 7.30
N ILE A 256 -25.01 -5.06 6.27
CA ILE A 256 -24.87 -4.54 4.91
C ILE A 256 -26.15 -3.85 4.50
N ARG A 257 -26.04 -2.54 4.25
CA ARG A 257 -27.17 -1.75 3.78
C ARG A 257 -26.96 -1.35 2.32
N LEU A 258 -27.90 -1.71 1.47
CA LEU A 258 -27.91 -1.31 0.07
C LEU A 258 -28.76 -0.06 -0.10
N TYR A 259 -28.26 0.90 -0.86
CA TYR A 259 -28.98 2.11 -1.22
C TYR A 259 -29.35 2.06 -2.69
N PRO A 260 -30.63 2.35 -3.04
CA PRO A 260 -31.08 2.31 -4.44
C PRO A 260 -30.39 3.33 -5.35
N THR A 261 -29.96 4.47 -4.76
CA THR A 261 -29.35 5.56 -5.51
C THR A 261 -28.12 6.13 -4.79
N GLN A 262 -27.19 6.67 -5.57
CA GLN A 262 -25.99 7.34 -5.04
C GLN A 262 -26.34 8.53 -4.11
N PRO A 263 -27.31 9.43 -4.41
CA PRO A 263 -27.67 10.49 -3.49
C PRO A 263 -28.15 9.99 -2.12
N GLN A 264 -28.88 8.87 -2.05
CA GLN A 264 -29.31 8.31 -0.78
C GLN A 264 -28.14 7.78 0.04
N LEU A 265 -27.17 7.10 -0.60
CA LEU A 265 -25.94 6.67 0.04
C LEU A 265 -25.14 7.88 0.56
N LEU A 266 -24.99 8.92 -0.29
CA LEU A 266 -24.23 10.11 0.05
C LEU A 266 -24.87 10.88 1.23
N ASN A 267 -26.18 11.01 1.26
CA ASN A 267 -26.91 11.62 2.38
C ASN A 267 -26.74 10.83 3.68
N ALA A 268 -26.71 9.49 3.61
CA ALA A 268 -26.44 8.66 4.77
C ALA A 268 -25.00 8.82 5.28
N TYR A 269 -24.03 8.88 4.37
CA TYR A 269 -22.62 9.15 4.68
C TYR A 269 -22.45 10.51 5.35
N ILE A 270 -22.97 11.59 4.74
CA ILE A 270 -22.86 12.96 5.27
C ILE A 270 -23.49 13.06 6.66
N ARG A 271 -24.67 12.48 6.88
CA ARG A 271 -25.29 12.45 8.21
C ARG A 271 -24.42 11.76 9.26
N ASN A 272 -23.81 10.64 8.88
CA ASN A 272 -22.93 9.89 9.78
C ASN A 272 -21.67 10.70 10.14
N ILE A 273 -21.04 11.34 9.15
CA ILE A 273 -19.86 12.19 9.38
C ILE A 273 -20.21 13.40 10.27
N LYS A 274 -21.35 14.05 10.03
CA LYS A 274 -21.79 15.16 10.86
C LYS A 274 -22.04 14.77 12.32
N ALA A 275 -22.57 13.57 12.55
CA ALA A 275 -22.90 13.11 13.90
C ALA A 275 -21.69 12.55 14.67
N ASN A 276 -20.76 11.88 13.98
CA ASN A 276 -19.75 11.02 14.61
C ASN A 276 -18.30 11.37 14.18
N GLY A 277 -18.11 12.35 13.30
CA GLY A 277 -16.79 12.75 12.79
C GLY A 277 -16.22 11.86 11.67
N PHE A 278 -15.08 12.25 11.14
CA PHE A 278 -14.46 11.58 9.98
C PHE A 278 -14.00 10.15 10.25
N ASN A 279 -13.78 9.78 11.50
CA ASN A 279 -13.41 8.41 11.89
C ASN A 279 -14.57 7.40 11.75
N ALA A 280 -15.81 7.89 11.63
CA ALA A 280 -16.99 7.03 11.66
C ALA A 280 -17.26 6.28 10.36
N ALA A 281 -16.81 6.81 9.22
CA ALA A 281 -17.02 6.19 7.91
C ALA A 281 -16.01 6.67 6.87
N THR A 282 -15.68 5.77 5.94
CA THR A 282 -14.87 6.09 4.77
C THR A 282 -15.68 5.82 3.51
N LEU A 283 -15.69 6.77 2.58
CA LEU A 283 -16.28 6.60 1.26
C LEU A 283 -15.21 6.05 0.30
N ILE A 284 -15.49 4.91 -0.34
CA ILE A 284 -14.60 4.25 -1.29
C ILE A 284 -15.19 4.39 -2.69
N CYS A 285 -14.39 4.83 -3.65
CA CYS A 285 -14.76 5.03 -5.05
C CYS A 285 -13.85 4.19 -5.96
N ASP A 286 -14.32 3.93 -7.15
CA ASP A 286 -13.60 3.17 -8.18
C ASP A 286 -12.59 4.02 -8.97
N SER A 287 -12.69 5.34 -8.91
CA SER A 287 -11.83 6.25 -9.67
C SER A 287 -11.60 7.60 -8.98
N ASN A 288 -10.45 8.21 -9.22
CA ASN A 288 -10.12 9.56 -8.74
C ASN A 288 -11.11 10.61 -9.26
N ARG A 289 -11.62 10.44 -10.50
CA ARG A 289 -12.62 11.33 -11.09
C ARG A 289 -13.92 11.29 -10.30
N LEU A 290 -14.39 10.11 -9.92
CA LEU A 290 -15.58 9.96 -9.08
C LEU A 290 -15.33 10.51 -7.67
N CYS A 291 -14.15 10.26 -7.07
CA CYS A 291 -13.76 10.87 -5.80
C CYS A 291 -13.89 12.38 -5.82
N LEU A 292 -13.31 13.05 -6.83
CA LEU A 292 -13.38 14.51 -6.96
C LEU A 292 -14.83 15.00 -7.12
N SER A 293 -15.61 14.33 -7.97
CA SER A 293 -17.04 14.66 -8.18
C SER A 293 -17.83 14.60 -6.86
N LEU A 294 -17.63 13.54 -6.07
CA LEU A 294 -18.31 13.38 -4.79
C LEU A 294 -17.79 14.36 -3.73
N THR A 295 -16.50 14.64 -3.71
CA THR A 295 -15.89 15.65 -2.82
C THR A 295 -16.55 17.01 -3.02
N ASN A 296 -16.79 17.43 -4.27
CA ASN A 296 -17.45 18.68 -4.59
C ASN A 296 -18.91 18.75 -4.10
N LEU A 297 -19.58 17.61 -3.93
CA LEU A 297 -20.91 17.52 -3.33
C LEU A 297 -20.87 17.46 -1.80
N ILE A 298 -19.85 16.80 -1.23
CA ILE A 298 -19.70 16.58 0.21
C ILE A 298 -19.25 17.85 0.92
N ARG A 299 -18.27 18.58 0.36
CA ARG A 299 -17.69 19.78 1.00
C ARG A 299 -18.76 20.80 1.42
N PRO A 300 -19.64 21.30 0.54
CA PRO A 300 -20.70 22.23 0.93
C PRO A 300 -21.66 21.64 1.95
N ALA A 301 -22.01 20.37 1.79
CA ALA A 301 -22.91 19.69 2.71
C ALA A 301 -22.33 19.55 4.13
N LEU A 302 -21.01 19.52 4.29
CA LEU A 302 -20.32 19.54 5.58
C LEU A 302 -20.04 20.95 6.10
N GLY A 303 -20.37 22.00 5.34
CA GLY A 303 -20.17 23.41 5.73
C GLY A 303 -18.89 24.04 5.16
N PHE A 304 -18.15 23.33 4.31
CA PHE A 304 -16.96 23.87 3.64
C PHE A 304 -17.38 24.56 2.32
N ASN A 305 -17.86 25.79 2.43
CA ASN A 305 -18.45 26.54 1.31
C ASN A 305 -17.46 27.39 0.53
N CYS A 306 -16.19 27.48 0.97
CA CYS A 306 -15.15 28.21 0.25
C CYS A 306 -14.59 27.36 -0.90
N PRO A 307 -14.28 27.96 -2.07
CA PRO A 307 -13.60 27.24 -3.15
C PRO A 307 -12.16 26.82 -2.77
N THR A 308 -11.53 27.49 -1.83
CA THR A 308 -10.21 27.15 -1.31
C THR A 308 -10.31 26.24 -0.08
N LEU A 309 -9.17 25.64 0.32
CA LEU A 309 -9.06 24.80 1.48
C LEU A 309 -9.49 25.52 2.76
N MET A 310 -10.21 24.83 3.63
CA MET A 310 -10.68 25.34 4.91
C MET A 310 -10.14 24.52 6.08
N VAL A 311 -9.95 25.16 7.22
CA VAL A 311 -9.62 24.47 8.49
C VAL A 311 -10.73 23.45 8.81
N GLY A 312 -10.33 22.26 9.23
CA GLY A 312 -11.24 21.16 9.56
C GLY A 312 -11.50 20.20 8.40
N GLU A 313 -11.09 20.50 7.17
CA GLU A 313 -11.25 19.57 6.04
C GLU A 313 -10.35 18.33 6.18
N LEU A 314 -10.84 17.20 5.66
CA LEU A 314 -10.10 15.96 5.60
C LEU A 314 -9.38 15.85 4.26
N LEU A 315 -8.08 15.55 4.30
CA LEU A 315 -7.23 15.32 3.14
C LEU A 315 -6.68 13.89 3.15
N LEU A 316 -6.47 13.35 1.95
CA LEU A 316 -5.74 12.11 1.72
C LEU A 316 -4.32 12.44 1.26
N VAL A 317 -3.32 11.91 1.94
CA VAL A 317 -1.92 11.99 1.50
C VAL A 317 -1.73 11.05 0.31
N THR A 318 -1.30 11.59 -0.83
CA THR A 318 -1.13 10.82 -2.08
C THR A 318 0.33 10.42 -2.36
N GLN A 319 1.28 10.98 -1.61
CA GLN A 319 2.70 10.69 -1.75
C GLN A 319 3.38 10.55 -0.39
N ASN A 320 4.43 9.71 -0.33
CA ASN A 320 5.24 9.58 0.88
C ASN A 320 6.06 10.84 1.09
N ASN A 321 6.08 11.36 2.32
CA ASN A 321 6.93 12.46 2.71
C ASN A 321 7.87 12.03 3.84
N CYS A 322 9.12 11.76 3.49
CA CYS A 322 10.13 11.27 4.44
C CYS A 322 10.46 12.28 5.55
N LEU A 323 10.31 13.59 5.30
CA LEU A 323 10.61 14.61 6.30
C LEU A 323 9.55 14.67 7.39
N SER A 324 8.28 14.60 7.02
CA SER A 324 7.17 14.63 7.97
C SER A 324 6.76 13.25 8.47
N GLY A 325 7.16 12.19 7.77
CA GLY A 325 6.73 10.82 8.03
C GLY A 325 5.27 10.54 7.65
N LEU A 326 4.63 11.45 6.89
CA LEU A 326 3.33 11.18 6.29
C LEU A 326 3.49 10.21 5.13
N MET A 327 2.65 9.20 5.08
CA MET A 327 2.70 8.15 4.07
C MET A 327 1.49 8.21 3.13
N ASN A 328 1.68 7.76 1.91
CA ASN A 328 0.57 7.60 0.96
C ASN A 328 -0.56 6.77 1.58
N GLY A 329 -1.77 7.29 1.55
CA GLY A 329 -2.96 6.70 2.17
C GLY A 329 -3.25 7.18 3.58
N ASP A 330 -2.39 8.00 4.21
CA ASP A 330 -2.72 8.63 5.49
C ASP A 330 -3.85 9.65 5.31
N LEU A 331 -4.76 9.67 6.28
CA LEU A 331 -5.83 10.66 6.37
C LEU A 331 -5.42 11.73 7.38
N VAL A 332 -5.48 12.98 6.95
CA VAL A 332 -5.11 14.12 7.78
C VAL A 332 -6.19 15.18 7.77
N LYS A 333 -6.42 15.82 8.91
CA LYS A 333 -7.36 16.93 9.05
C LYS A 333 -6.59 18.25 9.10
N VAL A 334 -7.03 19.24 8.36
CA VAL A 334 -6.43 20.57 8.36
C VAL A 334 -6.67 21.24 9.72
N ALA A 335 -5.60 21.47 10.48
CA ALA A 335 -5.65 22.12 11.78
C ALA A 335 -5.46 23.65 11.65
N GLN A 336 -4.52 24.07 10.77
CA GLN A 336 -4.24 25.48 10.53
C GLN A 336 -3.83 25.70 9.08
N ILE A 337 -4.14 26.88 8.55
CA ILE A 337 -3.74 27.36 7.23
C ILE A 337 -2.85 28.57 7.42
N GLY A 338 -1.64 28.53 6.84
CA GLY A 338 -0.66 29.60 6.87
C GLY A 338 -0.58 30.39 5.56
N ASN A 339 0.63 30.74 5.18
CA ASN A 339 0.91 31.60 4.03
C ASN A 339 0.78 30.85 2.70
N ARG A 340 0.39 31.60 1.66
CA ARG A 340 0.45 31.16 0.26
C ARG A 340 1.66 31.77 -0.42
N VAL A 341 2.45 30.92 -1.09
CA VAL A 341 3.60 31.37 -1.87
C VAL A 341 3.47 30.81 -3.28
N ARG A 342 3.59 31.67 -4.29
CA ARG A 342 3.55 31.23 -5.69
C ARG A 342 4.98 31.07 -6.23
N ARG A 343 5.30 29.88 -6.74
CA ARG A 343 6.59 29.56 -7.37
C ARG A 343 6.34 28.69 -8.61
N ALA A 344 7.08 28.94 -9.68
CA ALA A 344 7.00 28.17 -10.92
C ALA A 344 5.54 27.96 -11.43
N GLY A 345 4.69 28.97 -11.29
CA GLY A 345 3.28 28.88 -11.70
C GLY A 345 2.34 28.16 -10.74
N LEU A 346 2.87 27.46 -9.72
CA LEU A 346 2.11 26.71 -8.73
C LEU A 346 1.92 27.51 -7.42
N THR A 347 0.83 27.21 -6.73
CA THR A 347 0.51 27.77 -5.42
C THR A 347 0.90 26.81 -4.32
N PHE A 348 1.84 27.20 -3.48
CA PHE A 348 2.23 26.46 -2.28
C PHE A 348 1.52 27.04 -1.07
N LEU A 349 0.90 26.18 -0.29
CA LEU A 349 0.13 26.52 0.89
C LEU A 349 0.76 25.89 2.12
N GLU A 350 1.18 26.71 3.08
CA GLU A 350 1.60 26.23 4.40
C GLU A 350 0.37 25.78 5.18
N VAL A 351 0.43 24.56 5.74
CA VAL A 351 -0.64 24.02 6.57
C VAL A 351 -0.08 23.27 7.76
N GLU A 352 -0.82 23.28 8.86
CA GLU A 352 -0.67 22.29 9.91
C GLU A 352 -1.79 21.28 9.74
N VAL A 353 -1.41 19.99 9.71
CA VAL A 353 -2.36 18.89 9.58
C VAL A 353 -2.21 17.93 10.74
N GLU A 354 -3.34 17.41 11.21
CA GLU A 354 -3.44 16.40 12.26
C GLU A 354 -3.77 15.03 11.63
N GLU A 355 -2.94 14.03 11.88
CA GLU A 355 -3.24 12.65 11.45
C GLU A 355 -4.50 12.16 12.16
N LEU A 356 -5.45 11.63 11.38
CA LEU A 356 -6.78 11.26 11.85
C LEU A 356 -6.78 10.20 12.98
N PHE A 357 -5.81 9.30 12.99
CA PHE A 357 -5.77 8.17 13.93
C PHE A 357 -4.71 8.29 15.02
N THR A 358 -3.62 8.98 14.75
CA THR A 358 -2.50 9.14 15.71
C THR A 358 -2.55 10.46 16.45
N HIS A 359 -3.37 11.40 15.96
CA HIS A 359 -3.47 12.78 16.44
C HIS A 359 -2.15 13.56 16.42
N ARG A 360 -1.16 13.07 15.68
CA ARG A 360 0.11 13.76 15.48
C ARG A 360 -0.10 14.95 14.56
N VAL A 361 0.33 16.13 15.01
CA VAL A 361 0.28 17.36 14.22
C VAL A 361 1.62 17.57 13.53
N VAL A 362 1.58 17.85 12.23
CA VAL A 362 2.76 18.12 11.41
C VAL A 362 2.53 19.33 10.50
N LYS A 363 3.59 20.15 10.35
CA LYS A 363 3.62 21.25 9.40
C LYS A 363 4.00 20.73 8.02
N GLN A 364 3.25 21.17 7.01
CA GLN A 364 3.45 20.78 5.63
C GLN A 364 3.37 21.98 4.69
N LEU A 365 4.07 21.85 3.57
CA LEU A 365 3.88 22.70 2.42
C LEU A 365 3.20 21.85 1.35
N LEU A 366 1.96 22.15 1.01
CA LEU A 366 1.22 21.43 -0.01
C LEU A 366 1.03 22.28 -1.27
N ILE A 367 0.89 21.62 -2.40
CA ILE A 367 0.58 22.28 -3.67
C ILE A 367 -0.93 22.37 -3.79
N GLU A 368 -1.48 23.59 -3.66
CA GLU A 368 -2.92 23.83 -3.61
C GLU A 368 -3.61 23.42 -4.93
N ASP A 369 -2.92 23.57 -6.06
CA ASP A 369 -3.44 23.25 -7.39
C ASP A 369 -3.83 21.76 -7.54
N ILE A 370 -3.17 20.84 -6.81
CA ILE A 370 -3.48 19.40 -6.85
C ILE A 370 -4.79 19.08 -6.13
N LEU A 371 -5.14 19.83 -5.09
CA LEU A 371 -6.31 19.54 -4.25
C LEU A 371 -7.62 19.50 -5.03
N TYR A 372 -7.68 20.23 -6.13
CA TYR A 372 -8.88 20.37 -6.97
C TYR A 372 -8.75 19.64 -8.30
N SER A 373 -7.71 18.83 -8.45
CA SER A 373 -7.46 18.01 -9.64
C SER A 373 -7.97 16.58 -9.43
N ALA A 374 -8.45 15.95 -10.50
CA ALA A 374 -8.71 14.52 -10.52
C ALA A 374 -7.41 13.68 -10.61
N LEU A 375 -6.29 14.32 -10.88
CA LEU A 375 -4.97 13.69 -10.94
C LEU A 375 -4.33 13.77 -9.56
N PRO A 376 -3.81 12.67 -9.01
CA PRO A 376 -3.15 12.67 -7.71
C PRO A 376 -1.77 13.34 -7.71
N ASN A 377 -1.26 13.65 -8.89
CA ASN A 377 0.07 14.21 -9.12
C ASN A 377 0.00 15.47 -10.00
N LEU A 378 1.06 16.26 -9.95
CA LEU A 378 1.26 17.38 -10.86
C LEU A 378 1.29 16.88 -12.32
N LYS A 379 0.79 17.73 -13.22
CA LYS A 379 1.01 17.51 -14.65
C LYS A 379 2.50 17.59 -14.97
N GLN A 380 2.91 16.91 -16.02
CA GLN A 380 4.31 16.86 -16.45
C GLN A 380 4.95 18.24 -16.62
N TYR A 381 4.25 19.16 -17.25
CA TYR A 381 4.70 20.55 -17.42
C TYR A 381 4.94 21.27 -16.08
N ASP A 382 4.07 21.07 -15.10
CA ASP A 382 4.18 21.71 -13.78
C ASP A 382 5.36 21.14 -12.97
N GLN A 383 5.70 19.85 -13.19
CA GLN A 383 6.86 19.20 -12.57
C GLN A 383 8.19 19.73 -13.13
N GLN A 384 8.23 20.06 -14.42
CA GLN A 384 9.41 20.62 -15.06
C GLN A 384 9.71 22.06 -14.64
N ALA A 385 8.69 22.78 -14.20
CA ALA A 385 8.82 24.16 -13.76
C ALA A 385 9.28 24.30 -12.30
N LEU A 386 9.22 23.23 -11.51
CA LEU A 386 9.72 23.14 -10.13
C LEU A 386 11.21 22.84 -10.06
#